data_dad54f5ae681777f4579c170b4e4d50a
#
_entry.id   dad54f5ae681777f4579c170b4e4d50a
#
_cell.length_a   1.000
_cell.length_b   1.000
_cell.length_c   1.000
_cell.angle_alpha   90.00
_cell.angle_beta   90.00
_cell.angle_gamma   90.00
#
_symmetry.space_group_name_H-M   'P 1'
#
loop_
_entity.id
_entity.type
_entity.pdbx_description
1 polymer ?
#
loop_
_entity_poly.entity_id
_entity_poly.type
_entity_poly.pdbx_seq_one_letter_code
_entity_poly.pdbx_strand_id
1 'polypeptide(L)'
;MKIKTSACDKTVAFKDVIAPNCVVCRFNNPIISDVMIGSPAPAMDPSTEYDKINEFEKKDIAERWAYFTKEMEKCIRCNACRQACPSCYCPTCFAEQGQPQWVGIGEDKSDTQVFQCMRLYHMVGRCVDCGSCISVCPIGVDLRNYLKKIDKDCF
;
A
#
# COMPACT_ATOMS: atom_id res chain seq x y z
N MET A 1 12.68 18.38 11.31
CA MET A 1 11.89 19.36 10.52
C MET A 1 11.32 20.41 11.45
N LYS A 2 11.42 21.69 11.09
CA LYS A 2 10.78 22.78 11.86
C LYS A 2 9.42 23.07 11.24
N ILE A 3 8.39 23.07 12.06
CA ILE A 3 7.01 23.42 11.68
C ILE A 3 6.69 24.75 12.34
N LYS A 4 6.50 25.80 11.55
CA LYS A 4 6.15 27.14 12.05
C LYS A 4 4.83 27.58 11.43
N THR A 5 3.86 27.80 12.29
CA THR A 5 2.53 28.33 11.94
C THR A 5 2.20 29.49 12.87
N SER A 6 1.11 30.19 12.61
CA SER A 6 0.62 31.25 13.52
C SER A 6 0.26 30.73 14.93
N ALA A 7 -0.02 29.44 15.06
CA ALA A 7 -0.45 28.80 16.31
C ALA A 7 0.61 27.88 16.92
N CYS A 8 1.69 27.54 16.20
CA CYS A 8 2.64 26.53 16.68
C CYS A 8 4.04 26.77 16.09
N ASP A 9 5.06 26.71 16.95
CA ASP A 9 6.48 26.62 16.56
C ASP A 9 7.04 25.35 17.22
N LYS A 10 7.17 24.27 16.44
CA LYS A 10 7.58 22.97 16.94
C LYS A 10 8.65 22.34 16.04
N THR A 11 9.68 21.79 16.65
CA THR A 11 10.67 20.96 15.97
C THR A 11 10.32 19.50 16.19
N VAL A 12 10.13 18.75 15.10
CA VAL A 12 9.87 17.29 15.11
C VAL A 12 10.99 16.58 14.39
N ALA A 13 11.33 15.37 14.85
CA ALA A 13 12.27 14.54 14.12
C ALA A 13 11.66 14.08 12.79
N PHE A 14 12.47 14.03 11.73
CA PHE A 14 12.00 13.64 10.40
C PHE A 14 11.33 12.26 10.40
N LYS A 15 11.92 11.32 11.15
CA LYS A 15 11.40 9.94 11.29
C LYS A 15 10.01 9.85 11.89
N ASP A 16 9.55 10.85 12.64
CA ASP A 16 8.24 10.85 13.30
C ASP A 16 7.11 11.36 12.39
N VAL A 17 7.48 11.92 11.24
CA VAL A 17 6.54 12.53 10.28
C VAL A 17 6.61 11.91 8.88
N ILE A 18 7.61 11.08 8.63
CA ILE A 18 7.74 10.36 7.36
C ILE A 18 6.74 9.19 7.32
N ALA A 19 6.16 8.95 6.16
CA ALA A 19 5.23 7.83 5.99
C ALA A 19 5.96 6.48 6.19
N PRO A 20 5.30 5.47 6.80
CA PRO A 20 5.93 4.18 7.09
C PRO A 20 6.52 3.45 5.88
N ASN A 21 5.92 3.63 4.70
CA ASN A 21 6.45 3.08 3.44
C ASN A 21 7.72 3.79 2.98
N CYS A 22 7.90 5.08 3.31
CA CYS A 22 9.12 5.82 2.98
C CYS A 22 10.30 5.43 3.89
N VAL A 23 10.02 4.97 5.12
CA VAL A 23 11.07 4.51 6.05
C VAL A 23 11.79 3.28 5.51
N VAL A 24 11.08 2.39 4.82
CA VAL A 24 11.60 1.12 4.27
C VAL A 24 11.74 1.17 2.75
N CYS A 25 11.82 2.36 2.15
CA CYS A 25 11.90 2.51 0.71
C CYS A 25 13.34 2.25 0.20
N ARG A 26 13.50 1.27 -0.69
CA ARG A 26 14.79 0.99 -1.35
C ARG A 26 15.30 2.14 -2.21
N PHE A 27 14.39 2.95 -2.74
CA PHE A 27 14.69 4.03 -3.68
C PHE A 27 14.48 5.39 -3.03
N ASN A 28 15.12 5.61 -1.88
CA ASN A 28 15.06 6.87 -1.13
C ASN A 28 15.87 8.02 -1.78
N ASN A 29 16.64 7.71 -2.81
CA ASN A 29 17.35 8.69 -3.65
C ASN A 29 16.95 8.46 -5.12
N PRO A 30 16.97 9.50 -5.97
CA PRO A 30 16.75 9.31 -7.41
C PRO A 30 17.88 8.49 -8.02
N ILE A 31 17.53 7.56 -8.91
CA ILE A 31 18.50 6.72 -9.63
C ILE A 31 19.21 7.56 -10.71
N ILE A 32 18.47 8.46 -11.36
CA ILE A 32 18.95 9.38 -12.38
C ILE A 32 18.44 10.77 -12.00
N SER A 33 19.32 11.76 -11.99
CA SER A 33 18.97 13.17 -11.75
C SER A 33 19.95 14.09 -12.48
N ASP A 34 19.43 15.14 -13.09
CA ASP A 34 20.27 16.18 -13.70
C ASP A 34 20.87 17.10 -12.65
N VAL A 35 20.12 17.36 -11.57
CA VAL A 35 20.54 18.20 -10.45
C VAL A 35 20.05 17.60 -9.14
N MET A 36 20.93 17.52 -8.16
CA MET A 36 20.59 17.10 -6.80
C MET A 36 20.81 18.27 -5.84
N ILE A 37 19.79 18.66 -5.10
CA ILE A 37 19.85 19.70 -4.09
C ILE A 37 19.97 19.05 -2.70
N GLY A 38 21.07 19.32 -2.00
CA GLY A 38 21.38 18.72 -0.70
C GLY A 38 22.22 17.44 -0.81
N SER A 39 22.44 16.80 0.32
CA SER A 39 23.18 15.54 0.38
C SER A 39 22.24 14.36 0.14
N PRO A 40 22.68 13.30 -0.56
CA PRO A 40 21.90 12.06 -0.69
C PRO A 40 21.50 11.52 0.69
N ALA A 41 20.29 11.01 0.79
CA ALA A 41 19.86 10.30 1.99
C ALA A 41 20.70 9.03 2.18
N PRO A 42 20.98 8.60 3.44
CA PRO A 42 21.65 7.32 3.67
C PRO A 42 20.90 6.18 2.99
N ALA A 43 21.63 5.26 2.37
CA ALA A 43 21.02 4.07 1.80
C ALA A 43 20.30 3.28 2.90
N MET A 44 19.10 2.80 2.59
CA MET A 44 18.37 1.91 3.48
C MET A 44 19.03 0.52 3.49
N ASP A 45 19.02 -0.16 4.62
CA ASP A 45 19.42 -1.56 4.70
C ASP A 45 18.34 -2.43 4.02
N PRO A 46 18.65 -3.10 2.90
CA PRO A 46 17.69 -3.95 2.20
C PRO A 46 17.10 -5.07 3.07
N SER A 47 17.83 -5.51 4.11
CA SER A 47 17.38 -6.58 5.02
C SER A 47 16.12 -6.20 5.80
N THR A 48 15.90 -4.89 6.04
CA THR A 48 14.76 -4.40 6.83
C THR A 48 13.48 -4.23 6.02
N GLU A 49 13.56 -4.37 4.72
CA GLU A 49 12.44 -4.13 3.80
C GLU A 49 11.20 -4.99 4.11
N TYR A 50 11.42 -6.23 4.52
CA TYR A 50 10.38 -7.21 4.77
C TYR A 50 10.16 -7.55 6.26
N ASP A 51 10.74 -6.80 7.19
CA ASP A 51 10.65 -7.12 8.62
C ASP A 51 9.21 -7.29 9.12
N LYS A 52 8.32 -6.38 8.74
CA LYS A 52 6.89 -6.48 9.10
C LYS A 52 6.22 -7.70 8.48
N ILE A 53 6.63 -8.08 7.28
CA ILE A 53 6.10 -9.27 6.60
C ILE A 53 6.62 -10.53 7.27
N ASN A 54 7.91 -10.56 7.64
CA ASN A 54 8.51 -11.66 8.39
C ASN A 54 7.82 -11.88 9.74
N GLU A 55 7.44 -10.81 10.43
CA GLU A 55 6.66 -10.90 11.67
C GLU A 55 5.23 -11.42 11.41
N PHE A 56 4.59 -10.96 10.34
CA PHE A 56 3.26 -11.43 9.95
C PHE A 56 3.26 -12.92 9.58
N GLU A 57 4.33 -13.41 8.96
CA GLU A 57 4.49 -14.81 8.58
C GLU A 57 4.64 -15.77 9.77
N LYS A 58 5.05 -15.27 10.94
CA LYS A 58 5.10 -16.07 12.18
C LYS A 58 3.71 -16.49 12.69
N LYS A 59 2.66 -15.80 12.25
CA LYS A 59 1.28 -16.15 12.54
C LYS A 59 0.88 -17.42 11.79
N ASP A 60 0.01 -18.22 12.39
CA ASP A 60 -0.55 -19.38 11.70
C ASP A 60 -1.49 -18.98 10.55
N ILE A 61 -1.91 -19.97 9.75
CA ILE A 61 -2.76 -19.72 8.58
C ILE A 61 -4.13 -19.17 9.00
N ALA A 62 -4.70 -19.66 10.09
CA ALA A 62 -6.01 -19.22 10.58
C ALA A 62 -5.96 -17.77 11.07
N GLU A 63 -4.90 -17.38 11.78
CA GLU A 63 -4.69 -16.01 12.23
C GLU A 63 -4.48 -15.04 11.05
N ARG A 64 -3.72 -15.46 10.02
CA ARG A 64 -3.51 -14.65 8.80
C ARG A 64 -4.81 -14.48 8.02
N TRP A 65 -5.62 -15.54 7.93
CA TRP A 65 -6.93 -15.49 7.30
C TRP A 65 -7.91 -14.62 8.07
N ALA A 66 -7.95 -14.73 9.40
CA ALA A 66 -8.79 -13.90 10.25
C ALA A 66 -8.41 -12.41 10.11
N TYR A 67 -7.12 -12.10 10.06
CA TYR A 67 -6.64 -10.74 9.81
C TYR A 67 -7.11 -10.23 8.44
N PHE A 68 -6.94 -11.02 7.37
CA PHE A 68 -7.41 -10.67 6.03
C PHE A 68 -8.90 -10.38 6.01
N THR A 69 -9.71 -11.29 6.55
CA THR A 69 -11.17 -11.15 6.60
C THR A 69 -11.57 -9.88 7.33
N LYS A 70 -10.97 -9.60 8.49
CA LYS A 70 -11.23 -8.39 9.27
C LYS A 70 -10.88 -7.11 8.51
N GLU A 71 -9.79 -7.09 7.76
CA GLU A 71 -9.43 -5.92 6.93
C GLU A 71 -10.42 -5.75 5.76
N MET A 72 -10.84 -6.85 5.14
CA MET A 72 -11.81 -6.80 4.03
C MET A 72 -13.21 -6.37 4.48
N GLU A 73 -13.61 -6.73 5.69
CA GLU A 73 -14.90 -6.30 6.28
C GLU A 73 -15.03 -4.79 6.46
N LYS A 74 -13.91 -4.07 6.56
CA LYS A 74 -13.92 -2.60 6.60
C LYS A 74 -14.24 -1.98 5.23
N CYS A 75 -13.97 -2.70 4.14
CA CYS A 75 -13.97 -2.13 2.80
C CYS A 75 -15.38 -1.81 2.30
N ILE A 76 -15.63 -0.54 2.00
CA ILE A 76 -16.90 -0.03 1.43
C ILE A 76 -16.89 0.01 -0.11
N ARG A 77 -15.94 -0.62 -0.76
CA ARG A 77 -15.85 -0.69 -2.23
C ARG A 77 -15.86 0.67 -2.96
N CYS A 78 -15.39 1.74 -2.33
CA CYS A 78 -15.33 3.10 -2.92
C CYS A 78 -14.33 3.25 -4.07
N ASN A 79 -13.50 2.27 -4.35
CA ASN A 79 -12.47 2.26 -5.38
C ASN A 79 -11.38 3.35 -5.29
N ALA A 80 -11.33 4.17 -4.22
CA ALA A 80 -10.33 5.20 -4.05
C ALA A 80 -8.88 4.66 -4.16
N CYS A 81 -8.63 3.50 -3.57
CA CYS A 81 -7.34 2.81 -3.65
C CYS A 81 -6.93 2.43 -5.08
N ARG A 82 -7.89 2.14 -5.96
CA ARG A 82 -7.66 1.89 -7.39
C ARG A 82 -7.36 3.20 -8.13
N GLN A 83 -8.15 4.23 -7.89
CA GLN A 83 -8.00 5.53 -8.57
C GLN A 83 -6.67 6.22 -8.23
N ALA A 84 -6.18 6.06 -7.00
CA ALA A 84 -4.93 6.66 -6.56
C ALA A 84 -3.68 5.85 -6.95
N CYS A 85 -3.84 4.62 -7.44
CA CYS A 85 -2.70 3.76 -7.75
C CYS A 85 -2.09 4.12 -9.10
N PRO A 86 -0.79 4.52 -9.17
CA PRO A 86 -0.14 4.88 -10.43
C PRO A 86 -0.01 3.70 -11.41
N SER A 87 -0.05 2.46 -10.87
CA SER A 87 0.05 1.25 -11.69
C SER A 87 -1.30 0.68 -12.12
N CYS A 88 -2.42 1.32 -11.73
CA CYS A 88 -3.78 0.89 -12.06
C CYS A 88 -4.32 1.70 -13.24
N TYR A 89 -3.79 1.47 -14.42
CA TYR A 89 -4.04 2.26 -15.64
C TYR A 89 -5.00 1.60 -16.65
N CYS A 90 -5.71 0.55 -16.27
CA CYS A 90 -6.67 -0.11 -17.16
C CYS A 90 -7.83 0.85 -17.49
N PRO A 91 -8.21 1.03 -18.77
CA PRO A 91 -9.33 1.89 -19.17
C PRO A 91 -10.65 1.45 -18.52
N THR A 92 -10.89 0.14 -18.45
CA THR A 92 -12.01 -0.46 -17.75
C THR A 92 -11.51 -1.53 -16.80
N CYS A 93 -11.89 -1.44 -15.53
CA CYS A 93 -11.52 -2.44 -14.53
C CYS A 93 -12.46 -3.65 -14.61
N PHE A 94 -11.92 -4.85 -14.36
CA PHE A 94 -12.74 -6.07 -14.27
C PHE A 94 -13.89 -5.93 -13.25
N ALA A 95 -13.68 -5.17 -12.18
CA ALA A 95 -14.67 -4.93 -11.14
C ALA A 95 -15.81 -3.97 -11.57
N GLU A 96 -15.66 -3.29 -12.70
CA GLU A 96 -16.65 -2.35 -13.25
C GLU A 96 -17.35 -2.93 -14.48
N GLN A 97 -16.92 -4.10 -14.96
CA GLN A 97 -17.54 -4.75 -16.11
C GLN A 97 -18.91 -5.30 -15.73
N GLY A 98 -19.91 -4.97 -16.54
CA GLY A 98 -21.29 -5.47 -16.37
C GLY A 98 -21.60 -6.69 -17.25
N GLN A 99 -20.80 -6.94 -18.30
CA GLN A 99 -20.99 -8.07 -19.22
C GLN A 99 -19.63 -8.61 -19.71
N PRO A 100 -19.18 -9.77 -19.20
CA PRO A 100 -19.75 -10.47 -18.03
C PRO A 100 -19.48 -9.71 -16.73
N GLN A 101 -20.37 -9.85 -15.76
CA GLN A 101 -20.14 -9.32 -14.44
C GLN A 101 -19.26 -10.29 -13.63
N TRP A 102 -18.01 -9.90 -13.40
CA TRP A 102 -17.04 -10.73 -12.67
C TRP A 102 -17.17 -10.62 -11.15
N VAL A 103 -17.61 -9.47 -10.67
CA VAL A 103 -17.74 -9.17 -9.24
C VAL A 103 -19.02 -8.37 -9.04
N GLY A 104 -19.80 -8.66 -8.02
CA GLY A 104 -20.98 -7.89 -7.64
C GLY A 104 -20.63 -6.44 -7.33
N ILE A 105 -21.57 -5.51 -7.55
CA ILE A 105 -21.36 -4.07 -7.29
C ILE A 105 -21.58 -3.76 -5.80
N GLY A 106 -22.26 -4.62 -5.07
CA GLY A 106 -22.60 -4.43 -3.67
C GLY A 106 -21.42 -4.53 -2.71
N GLU A 107 -21.72 -4.33 -1.42
CA GLU A 107 -20.76 -4.44 -0.31
C GLU A 107 -20.72 -5.85 0.28
N ASP A 108 -21.18 -6.84 -0.47
CA ASP A 108 -21.10 -8.23 -0.05
C ASP A 108 -19.67 -8.66 0.26
N LYS A 109 -19.51 -9.42 1.35
CA LYS A 109 -18.17 -9.79 1.85
C LYS A 109 -17.39 -10.61 0.85
N SER A 110 -18.04 -11.56 0.18
CA SER A 110 -17.40 -12.44 -0.81
C SER A 110 -16.95 -11.65 -2.03
N ASP A 111 -17.80 -10.78 -2.56
CA ASP A 111 -17.45 -9.89 -3.67
C ASP A 111 -16.32 -8.94 -3.31
N THR A 112 -16.33 -8.41 -2.09
CA THR A 112 -15.26 -7.54 -1.60
C THR A 112 -13.93 -8.27 -1.47
N GLN A 113 -13.94 -9.49 -0.96
CA GLN A 113 -12.75 -10.33 -0.87
C GLN A 113 -12.20 -10.66 -2.25
N VAL A 114 -13.05 -11.09 -3.18
CA VAL A 114 -12.66 -11.38 -4.57
C VAL A 114 -12.09 -10.15 -5.24
N PHE A 115 -12.76 -9.00 -5.12
CA PHE A 115 -12.27 -7.73 -5.67
C PHE A 115 -10.87 -7.39 -5.17
N GLN A 116 -10.66 -7.44 -3.86
CA GLN A 116 -9.36 -7.08 -3.28
C GLN A 116 -8.29 -8.12 -3.61
N CYS A 117 -8.58 -9.42 -3.56
CA CYS A 117 -7.63 -10.46 -3.97
C CYS A 117 -7.19 -10.27 -5.42
N MET A 118 -8.13 -10.12 -6.34
CA MET A 118 -7.80 -9.94 -7.76
C MET A 118 -7.01 -8.67 -7.99
N ARG A 119 -7.35 -7.58 -7.27
CA ARG A 119 -6.59 -6.34 -7.32
C ARG A 119 -5.16 -6.52 -6.85
N LEU A 120 -4.94 -7.26 -5.76
CA LEU A 120 -3.59 -7.58 -5.26
C LEU A 120 -2.78 -8.33 -6.33
N TYR A 121 -3.36 -9.37 -6.93
CA TYR A 121 -2.72 -10.13 -8.01
C TYR A 121 -2.37 -9.27 -9.23
N HIS A 122 -3.24 -8.34 -9.63
CA HIS A 122 -2.97 -7.43 -10.74
C HIS A 122 -1.81 -6.48 -10.46
N MET A 123 -1.48 -6.25 -9.19
CA MET A 123 -0.39 -5.36 -8.78
C MET A 123 0.94 -6.07 -8.58
N VAL A 124 0.98 -7.40 -8.59
CA VAL A 124 2.22 -8.17 -8.47
C VAL A 124 3.20 -7.76 -9.58
N GLY A 125 4.44 -7.49 -9.23
CA GLY A 125 5.47 -7.01 -10.15
C GLY A 125 5.26 -5.59 -10.72
N ARG A 126 4.17 -4.90 -10.32
CA ARG A 126 3.88 -3.51 -10.73
C ARG A 126 3.87 -2.55 -9.55
N CYS A 127 3.71 -3.07 -8.34
CA CYS A 127 3.62 -2.26 -7.14
C CYS A 127 4.98 -1.62 -6.83
N VAL A 128 5.01 -0.30 -6.77
CA VAL A 128 6.20 0.48 -6.39
C VAL A 128 6.22 0.84 -4.90
N ASP A 129 5.36 0.21 -4.12
CA ASP A 129 5.24 0.39 -2.67
C ASP A 129 5.08 1.86 -2.20
N CYS A 130 4.44 2.70 -3.02
CA CYS A 130 4.28 4.13 -2.73
C CYS A 130 3.31 4.45 -1.58
N GLY A 131 2.47 3.50 -1.13
CA GLY A 131 1.51 3.67 -0.05
C GLY A 131 0.25 4.48 -0.40
N SER A 132 0.08 4.97 -1.63
CA SER A 132 -1.08 5.79 -2.03
C SER A 132 -2.42 5.11 -1.75
N CYS A 133 -2.50 3.79 -1.96
CA CYS A 133 -3.73 3.03 -1.72
C CYS A 133 -4.18 3.03 -0.25
N ILE A 134 -3.25 3.11 0.70
CA ILE A 134 -3.55 3.22 2.13
C ILE A 134 -3.90 4.66 2.49
N SER A 135 -3.13 5.62 1.99
CA SER A 135 -3.31 7.05 2.30
C SER A 135 -4.67 7.59 1.89
N VAL A 136 -5.24 7.09 0.79
CA VAL A 136 -6.57 7.53 0.30
C VAL A 136 -7.72 6.71 0.85
N CYS A 137 -7.46 5.63 1.58
CA CYS A 137 -8.53 4.79 2.11
C CYS A 137 -9.25 5.48 3.28
N PRO A 138 -10.55 5.84 3.15
CA PRO A 138 -11.25 6.59 4.18
C PRO A 138 -11.46 5.80 5.47
N ILE A 139 -11.37 4.47 5.38
CA ILE A 139 -11.60 3.55 6.51
C ILE A 139 -10.35 2.76 6.89
N GLY A 140 -9.19 3.10 6.31
CA GLY A 140 -7.88 2.58 6.71
C GLY A 140 -7.69 1.09 6.48
N VAL A 141 -8.14 0.54 5.35
CA VAL A 141 -7.83 -0.86 4.99
C VAL A 141 -6.35 -0.97 4.66
N ASP A 142 -5.64 -1.85 5.35
CA ASP A 142 -4.22 -2.10 5.10
C ASP A 142 -4.01 -3.11 3.97
N LEU A 143 -3.89 -2.61 2.75
CA LEU A 143 -3.60 -3.43 1.57
C LEU A 143 -2.11 -3.63 1.31
N ARG A 144 -1.27 -2.79 1.90
CA ARG A 144 0.17 -2.78 1.61
C ARG A 144 0.84 -4.07 2.10
N ASN A 145 0.49 -4.56 3.28
CA ASN A 145 1.07 -5.79 3.82
C ASN A 145 0.84 -6.98 2.89
N TYR A 146 -0.35 -7.08 2.28
CA TYR A 146 -0.64 -8.16 1.32
C TYR A 146 0.13 -8.01 0.01
N LEU A 147 0.20 -6.79 -0.54
CA LEU A 147 0.99 -6.50 -1.73
C LEU A 147 2.47 -6.83 -1.51
N LYS A 148 3.02 -6.39 -0.37
CA LYS A 148 4.41 -6.64 -0.02
C LYS A 148 4.70 -8.12 0.23
N LYS A 149 3.73 -8.85 0.81
CA LYS A 149 3.85 -10.31 0.99
C LYS A 149 3.93 -11.04 -0.34
N ILE A 150 3.03 -10.72 -1.28
CA ILE A 150 3.02 -11.36 -2.60
C ILE A 150 4.29 -10.98 -3.38
N ASP A 151 4.73 -9.74 -3.29
CA ASP A 151 5.98 -9.27 -3.89
C ASP A 151 7.17 -10.10 -3.40
N LYS A 152 7.30 -10.26 -2.07
CA LYS A 152 8.32 -11.10 -1.44
C LYS A 152 8.30 -12.56 -1.90
N ASP A 153 7.11 -13.12 -2.13
CA ASP A 153 6.96 -14.53 -2.51
C ASP A 153 7.24 -14.77 -4.01
N CYS A 154 7.10 -13.74 -4.83
CA CYS A 154 7.23 -13.85 -6.28
C CYS A 154 8.59 -13.39 -6.83
N PHE A 155 9.30 -12.53 -6.09
CA PHE A 155 10.56 -11.89 -6.52
C PHE A 155 11.61 -11.88 -5.43
#